data_9a7e55305be885c8d6a918bf19fe0426
#
_entry.id   9a7e55305be885c8d6a918bf19fe0426
#
_cell.length_a   1.000
_cell.length_b   1.000
_cell.length_c   1.000
_cell.angle_alpha   90.00
_cell.angle_beta   90.00
_cell.angle_gamma   90.00
#
_symmetry.space_group_name_H-M   'P 1'
#
loop_
_entity.id
_entity.type
_entity.pdbx_description
1 polymer ?
#
loop_
_entity_poly.entity_id
_entity_poly.type
_entity_poly.pdbx_seq_one_letter_code
_entity_poly.pdbx_strand_id
1 'polypeptide(L)'
;KKATLAGASALTVPTLFESCTSKASASTVVATDGLESKLIVPKNNGLKITGTFLDEISHDIPHQNWGEKEWDLDFQHMKNIGIDTVIMIRSGYRKFVTFPSPYLLKKGCYMPSVDLVDMFLRLAEKYGMKFYFGLYDSGKYWDTGDMTWEVEDNKYVIDEVWENYGSKYKSFGGWYISGEISRATKGAIGAFHALGKQCKDISNGLPTFISPWIDGKKAIMGTTKMTKEDAVSVQQHEKEWDEIFDGIHDVVDACAFQDGHIDYDELDAFFSVNKKLADKYGMQCWTNAESFDRDMPIRFLPIKFDKLRMKLEAAKRAGYDKAITFEFSHFMSPQSAYLQAGHLQAGHLYDRYKEYFEIK
;
A
#
# COMPACT_ATOMS: atom_id res chain seq x y z
N LYS A 1 52.61 39.90 12.57
CA LYS A 1 51.82 41.03 12.08
C LYS A 1 50.37 40.82 12.51
N LYS A 2 49.85 41.76 13.25
CA LYS A 2 48.53 41.86 13.84
C LYS A 2 47.45 41.84 12.77
N ALA A 3 46.34 41.14 12.99
CA ALA A 3 45.08 41.34 12.32
C ALA A 3 44.00 41.59 13.34
N THR A 4 43.30 42.65 13.11
CA THR A 4 42.36 43.35 13.98
C THR A 4 40.96 42.71 13.93
N LEU A 5 40.31 42.61 15.06
CA LEU A 5 38.86 42.35 15.16
C LEU A 5 38.05 43.59 14.78
N ALA A 6 36.98 43.39 14.06
CA ALA A 6 35.83 44.31 13.94
C ALA A 6 34.63 43.43 13.66
N GLY A 7 33.55 43.43 14.36
CA GLY A 7 32.65 44.42 14.80
C GLY A 7 31.29 43.77 14.63
N ALA A 8 30.64 43.24 15.71
CA ALA A 8 29.28 42.70 15.67
C ALA A 8 28.27 43.86 15.56
N SER A 9 27.50 43.89 14.49
CA SER A 9 26.32 44.76 14.39
C SER A 9 25.07 43.99 14.87
N ALA A 10 24.55 44.44 16.01
CA ALA A 10 23.24 43.99 16.49
C ALA A 10 22.12 44.61 15.64
N LEU A 11 21.34 43.79 14.98
CA LEU A 11 20.09 44.22 14.34
C LEU A 11 18.99 44.21 15.42
N THR A 12 18.58 45.38 15.83
CA THR A 12 17.36 45.59 16.65
C THR A 12 16.15 45.54 15.77
N VAL A 13 15.28 44.56 16.04
CA VAL A 13 13.94 44.47 15.43
C VAL A 13 12.99 45.35 16.28
N PRO A 14 12.25 46.28 15.67
CA PRO A 14 11.24 47.03 16.40
C PRO A 14 9.97 46.18 16.59
N THR A 15 9.60 45.96 17.84
CA THR A 15 8.31 45.45 18.25
C THR A 15 7.25 46.52 18.12
N LEU A 16 6.41 46.44 17.11
CA LEU A 16 5.16 47.20 17.03
C LEU A 16 4.02 46.29 17.54
N PHE A 17 3.72 46.40 18.82
CA PHE A 17 2.42 45.99 19.35
C PHE A 17 1.51 47.23 19.39
N GLU A 18 0.68 47.39 18.39
CA GLU A 18 -0.49 48.27 18.51
C GLU A 18 -1.65 47.48 19.13
N SER A 19 -2.01 47.87 20.31
CA SER A 19 -3.19 47.41 21.03
C SER A 19 -4.43 48.06 20.38
N CYS A 20 -5.17 47.34 19.58
CA CYS A 20 -6.51 47.72 19.17
C CYS A 20 -7.52 47.34 20.25
N THR A 21 -7.82 48.24 21.17
CA THR A 21 -9.02 48.19 22.02
C THR A 21 -10.21 48.67 21.20
N SER A 22 -10.93 47.75 20.52
CA SER A 22 -12.26 48.07 20.00
C SER A 22 -13.30 47.82 21.05
N LYS A 23 -14.08 48.88 21.37
CA LYS A 23 -15.27 48.82 22.22
C LYS A 23 -16.27 47.83 21.59
N ALA A 24 -16.55 46.74 22.33
CA ALA A 24 -17.65 45.85 21.97
C ALA A 24 -18.99 46.59 22.11
N SER A 25 -19.62 46.84 21.00
CA SER A 25 -21.06 47.15 20.98
C SER A 25 -21.82 45.86 21.22
N ALA A 26 -22.68 45.85 22.22
CA ALA A 26 -23.58 44.73 22.47
C ALA A 26 -24.47 44.49 21.24
N SER A 27 -24.17 43.51 20.46
CA SER A 27 -25.08 43.00 19.42
C SER A 27 -25.97 41.96 20.06
N THR A 28 -27.26 42.20 19.91
CA THR A 28 -28.38 41.36 20.28
C THR A 28 -28.11 39.90 19.85
N VAL A 29 -28.08 38.99 20.83
CA VAL A 29 -28.06 37.54 20.56
C VAL A 29 -29.41 37.21 19.98
N VAL A 30 -29.43 37.02 18.65
CA VAL A 30 -30.54 36.33 17.99
C VAL A 30 -30.40 34.87 18.36
N ALA A 31 -31.33 34.37 19.15
CA ALA A 31 -31.45 32.95 19.43
C ALA A 31 -31.66 32.23 18.10
N THR A 32 -30.66 31.51 17.62
CA THR A 32 -30.81 30.55 16.54
C THR A 32 -31.43 29.29 17.11
N ASP A 33 -32.76 29.28 17.16
CA ASP A 33 -33.52 28.05 17.38
C ASP A 33 -33.15 27.03 16.29
N GLY A 34 -32.63 25.90 16.71
CA GLY A 34 -32.91 24.61 16.10
C GLY A 34 -32.32 24.33 14.72
N LEU A 35 -31.06 24.63 14.43
CA LEU A 35 -30.28 23.93 13.43
C LEU A 35 -29.30 22.99 14.12
N GLU A 36 -29.81 21.94 14.78
CA GLU A 36 -29.08 20.70 14.88
C GLU A 36 -28.89 20.21 13.44
N SER A 37 -27.77 20.54 12.81
CA SER A 37 -27.31 19.81 11.66
C SER A 37 -27.15 18.38 12.13
N LYS A 38 -28.16 17.53 11.89
CA LYS A 38 -27.99 16.08 11.98
C LYS A 38 -26.81 15.79 11.05
N LEU A 39 -25.64 15.60 11.63
CA LEU A 39 -24.50 15.02 10.95
C LEU A 39 -25.05 13.71 10.38
N ILE A 40 -25.31 13.70 9.07
CA ILE A 40 -25.69 12.48 8.37
C ILE A 40 -24.42 11.67 8.37
N VAL A 41 -24.27 10.80 9.38
CA VAL A 41 -23.21 9.79 9.39
C VAL A 41 -23.47 8.95 8.14
N PRO A 42 -22.54 8.93 7.17
CA PRO A 42 -22.73 8.14 5.96
C PRO A 42 -22.99 6.70 6.36
N LYS A 43 -24.04 6.09 5.84
CA LYS A 43 -24.27 4.65 6.07
C LYS A 43 -23.05 3.89 5.57
N ASN A 44 -22.67 2.83 6.29
CA ASN A 44 -21.62 1.91 5.90
C ASN A 44 -21.94 1.23 4.57
N ASN A 45 -21.47 1.81 3.48
CA ASN A 45 -21.60 1.30 2.11
C ASN A 45 -20.26 0.92 1.49
N GLY A 46 -19.18 0.94 2.27
CA GLY A 46 -17.83 0.60 1.80
C GLY A 46 -17.54 -0.90 1.86
N LEU A 47 -16.57 -1.34 1.05
CA LEU A 47 -15.96 -2.65 1.16
C LEU A 47 -14.94 -2.60 2.32
N LYS A 48 -15.04 -3.52 3.29
CA LYS A 48 -14.10 -3.57 4.40
C LYS A 48 -12.71 -3.99 3.92
N ILE A 49 -11.69 -3.33 4.42
CA ILE A 49 -10.30 -3.77 4.25
C ILE A 49 -10.10 -5.04 5.08
N THR A 50 -9.75 -6.13 4.42
CA THR A 50 -9.47 -7.41 5.05
C THR A 50 -8.05 -7.91 4.78
N GLY A 51 -7.24 -7.14 4.06
CA GLY A 51 -5.83 -7.44 3.86
C GLY A 51 -4.97 -6.18 3.87
N THR A 52 -3.68 -6.35 4.18
CA THR A 52 -2.71 -5.27 4.13
C THR A 52 -1.34 -5.76 3.72
N PHE A 53 -0.59 -4.89 3.06
CA PHE A 53 0.84 -5.10 2.89
C PHE A 53 1.59 -4.86 4.21
N LEU A 54 2.76 -5.49 4.32
CA LEU A 54 3.78 -5.25 5.35
C LEU A 54 5.04 -4.81 4.62
N ASP A 55 5.56 -3.64 4.96
CA ASP A 55 6.74 -3.05 4.32
C ASP A 55 7.79 -2.62 5.34
N GLU A 56 8.96 -3.22 5.27
CA GLU A 56 10.14 -2.90 6.08
C GLU A 56 11.39 -2.66 5.20
N ILE A 57 11.21 -2.62 3.87
CA ILE A 57 12.36 -2.69 2.97
C ILE A 57 12.31 -1.72 1.79
N SER A 58 11.17 -1.08 1.51
CA SER A 58 11.08 -0.12 0.41
C SER A 58 11.92 1.12 0.69
N HIS A 59 12.55 1.63 -0.36
CA HIS A 59 13.51 2.74 -0.27
C HIS A 59 12.88 4.10 0.03
N ASP A 60 11.59 4.23 -0.19
CA ASP A 60 10.81 5.48 -0.06
C ASP A 60 9.91 5.50 1.18
N ILE A 61 9.80 4.37 1.87
CA ILE A 61 9.07 4.24 3.13
C ILE A 61 10.03 3.67 4.17
N PRO A 62 10.49 4.47 5.14
CA PRO A 62 11.45 4.01 6.13
C PRO A 62 10.80 2.99 7.07
N HIS A 63 11.56 1.97 7.46
CA HIS A 63 11.13 1.07 8.54
C HIS A 63 10.89 1.86 9.83
N GLN A 64 9.97 1.37 10.65
CA GLN A 64 9.59 2.02 11.90
C GLN A 64 10.50 1.65 13.09
N ASN A 65 11.55 0.87 12.83
CA ASN A 65 12.45 0.34 13.85
C ASN A 65 11.72 -0.50 14.93
N TRP A 66 10.72 -1.24 14.48
CA TRP A 66 9.93 -2.12 15.34
C TRP A 66 10.62 -3.47 15.56
N GLY A 67 10.53 -3.97 16.78
CA GLY A 67 10.83 -5.36 17.10
C GLY A 67 9.56 -6.22 17.13
N GLU A 68 9.72 -7.49 17.53
CA GLU A 68 8.60 -8.45 17.56
C GLU A 68 7.43 -8.00 18.45
N LYS A 69 7.73 -7.29 19.54
CA LYS A 69 6.70 -6.78 20.46
C LYS A 69 5.79 -5.74 19.79
N GLU A 70 6.37 -4.82 19.05
CA GLU A 70 5.62 -3.79 18.33
C GLU A 70 4.86 -4.40 17.16
N TRP A 71 5.45 -5.34 16.43
CA TRP A 71 4.76 -6.10 15.39
C TRP A 71 3.61 -6.95 15.93
N ASP A 72 3.78 -7.58 17.08
CA ASP A 72 2.71 -8.34 17.74
C ASP A 72 1.50 -7.45 18.07
N LEU A 73 1.76 -6.26 18.60
CA LEU A 73 0.70 -5.27 18.87
C LEU A 73 0.04 -4.77 17.57
N ASP A 74 0.81 -4.60 16.51
CA ASP A 74 0.29 -4.16 15.22
C ASP A 74 -0.62 -5.21 14.58
N PHE A 75 -0.22 -6.48 14.61
CA PHE A 75 -1.10 -7.59 14.20
C PHE A 75 -2.38 -7.66 15.01
N GLN A 76 -2.34 -7.34 16.29
CA GLN A 76 -3.54 -7.22 17.11
C GLN A 76 -4.45 -6.09 16.63
N HIS A 77 -3.89 -4.92 16.32
CA HIS A 77 -4.65 -3.80 15.75
C HIS A 77 -5.24 -4.14 14.39
N MET A 78 -4.50 -4.81 13.52
CA MET A 78 -5.01 -5.33 12.24
C MET A 78 -6.20 -6.27 12.47
N LYS A 79 -6.06 -7.24 13.39
CA LYS A 79 -7.13 -8.18 13.74
C LYS A 79 -8.37 -7.47 14.24
N ASN A 80 -8.22 -6.44 15.05
CA ASN A 80 -9.32 -5.67 15.63
C ASN A 80 -10.20 -4.98 14.57
N ILE A 81 -9.65 -4.64 13.40
CA ILE A 81 -10.44 -4.05 12.30
C ILE A 81 -10.88 -5.07 11.24
N GLY A 82 -10.56 -6.36 11.43
CA GLY A 82 -11.01 -7.44 10.57
C GLY A 82 -10.03 -7.83 9.46
N ILE A 83 -8.77 -7.43 9.54
CA ILE A 83 -7.73 -7.92 8.63
C ILE A 83 -7.48 -9.41 8.93
N ASP A 84 -7.55 -10.22 7.90
CA ASP A 84 -7.34 -11.66 7.91
C ASP A 84 -6.17 -12.10 7.01
N THR A 85 -5.63 -11.17 6.25
CA THR A 85 -4.58 -11.42 5.25
C THR A 85 -3.47 -10.38 5.40
N VAL A 86 -2.25 -10.83 5.58
CA VAL A 86 -1.05 -9.99 5.58
C VAL A 86 -0.14 -10.39 4.42
N ILE A 87 0.45 -9.42 3.77
CA ILE A 87 1.17 -9.60 2.52
C ILE A 87 2.54 -8.94 2.65
N MET A 88 3.61 -9.71 2.63
CA MET A 88 4.94 -9.11 2.52
C MET A 88 5.07 -8.45 1.15
N ILE A 89 5.39 -7.15 1.10
CA ILE A 89 5.46 -6.41 -0.17
C ILE A 89 6.54 -6.99 -1.09
N ARG A 90 7.67 -7.37 -0.51
CA ARG A 90 8.77 -8.06 -1.19
C ARG A 90 9.71 -8.69 -0.17
N SER A 91 10.27 -9.81 -0.50
CA SER A 91 11.22 -10.52 0.39
C SER A 91 12.64 -9.95 0.34
N GLY A 92 12.90 -9.06 -0.58
CA GLY A 92 14.14 -8.32 -0.71
C GLY A 92 14.03 -7.24 -1.79
N TYR A 93 14.86 -6.21 -1.66
CA TYR A 93 15.02 -5.15 -2.63
C TYR A 93 16.50 -4.91 -2.89
N ARG A 94 16.95 -5.16 -4.11
CA ARG A 94 18.37 -5.07 -4.50
C ARG A 94 19.24 -5.97 -3.60
N LYS A 95 20.09 -5.39 -2.75
CA LYS A 95 20.95 -6.12 -1.82
C LYS A 95 20.38 -6.32 -0.42
N PHE A 96 19.25 -5.70 -0.13
CA PHE A 96 18.58 -5.84 1.17
C PHE A 96 17.57 -6.97 1.10
N VAL A 97 17.57 -7.85 2.10
CA VAL A 97 16.68 -9.00 2.20
C VAL A 97 16.03 -9.06 3.56
N THR A 98 14.83 -9.63 3.63
CA THR A 98 14.03 -9.74 4.86
C THR A 98 14.20 -11.06 5.58
N PHE A 99 14.92 -12.01 4.99
CA PHE A 99 15.19 -13.33 5.55
C PHE A 99 16.58 -13.83 5.10
N PRO A 100 17.21 -14.77 5.82
CA PRO A 100 18.57 -15.24 5.52
C PRO A 100 18.57 -16.25 4.36
N SER A 101 18.28 -15.80 3.13
CA SER A 101 18.33 -16.64 1.93
C SER A 101 19.75 -17.04 1.58
N PRO A 102 20.13 -18.33 1.64
CA PRO A 102 21.44 -18.80 1.22
C PRO A 102 21.80 -18.41 -0.21
N TYR A 103 20.83 -18.46 -1.12
CA TYR A 103 21.03 -18.08 -2.51
C TYR A 103 21.36 -16.59 -2.68
N LEU A 104 20.54 -15.71 -2.10
CA LEU A 104 20.72 -14.27 -2.22
C LEU A 104 21.98 -13.77 -1.48
N LEU A 105 22.30 -14.36 -0.33
CA LEU A 105 23.55 -14.06 0.39
C LEU A 105 24.78 -14.44 -0.43
N LYS A 106 24.78 -15.59 -1.10
CA LYS A 106 25.83 -16.00 -2.03
C LYS A 106 25.96 -15.04 -3.22
N LYS A 107 24.87 -14.39 -3.63
CA LYS A 107 24.88 -13.34 -4.67
C LYS A 107 25.34 -11.97 -4.16
N GLY A 108 25.65 -11.84 -2.89
CA GLY A 108 26.18 -10.62 -2.29
C GLY A 108 25.12 -9.69 -1.69
N CYS A 109 23.93 -10.22 -1.41
CA CYS A 109 22.96 -9.54 -0.55
C CYS A 109 23.45 -9.49 0.90
N TYR A 110 22.95 -8.52 1.67
CA TYR A 110 23.33 -8.36 3.06
C TYR A 110 22.53 -9.30 3.95
N MET A 111 23.20 -9.86 4.98
CA MET A 111 22.52 -10.65 6.01
C MET A 111 21.51 -9.76 6.73
N PRO A 112 20.22 -10.15 6.82
CA PRO A 112 19.26 -9.39 7.60
C PRO A 112 19.53 -9.47 9.09
N SER A 113 19.20 -8.43 9.83
CA SER A 113 19.36 -8.41 11.29
C SER A 113 18.32 -9.29 12.02
N VAL A 114 17.21 -9.55 11.36
CA VAL A 114 16.06 -10.34 11.85
C VAL A 114 15.48 -11.11 10.67
N ASP A 115 15.00 -12.33 10.93
CA ASP A 115 14.20 -13.09 9.96
C ASP A 115 12.74 -12.62 10.05
N LEU A 116 12.38 -11.65 9.20
CA LEU A 116 11.02 -11.11 9.18
C LEU A 116 9.99 -12.11 8.61
N VAL A 117 10.42 -13.03 7.74
CA VAL A 117 9.53 -14.06 7.18
C VAL A 117 9.06 -15.01 8.28
N ASP A 118 9.99 -15.52 9.10
CA ASP A 118 9.65 -16.35 10.25
C ASP A 118 8.74 -15.60 11.23
N MET A 119 9.12 -14.38 11.59
CA MET A 119 8.38 -13.58 12.56
C MET A 119 6.93 -13.32 12.08
N PHE A 120 6.75 -12.89 10.84
CA PHE A 120 5.42 -12.58 10.32
C PHE A 120 4.56 -13.84 10.16
N LEU A 121 5.14 -14.97 9.79
CA LEU A 121 4.42 -16.25 9.73
C LEU A 121 3.93 -16.69 11.12
N ARG A 122 4.78 -16.59 12.16
CA ARG A 122 4.40 -16.89 13.54
C ARG A 122 3.28 -15.95 14.05
N LEU A 123 3.41 -14.67 13.77
CA LEU A 123 2.39 -13.69 14.15
C LEU A 123 1.07 -13.93 13.40
N ALA A 124 1.14 -14.23 12.10
CA ALA A 124 -0.04 -14.58 11.31
C ALA A 124 -0.73 -15.84 11.88
N GLU A 125 0.01 -16.89 12.28
CA GLU A 125 -0.58 -18.05 12.96
C GLU A 125 -1.24 -17.68 14.28
N LYS A 126 -0.57 -16.89 15.11
CA LYS A 126 -1.08 -16.43 16.41
C LYS A 126 -2.43 -15.72 16.27
N TYR A 127 -2.59 -14.88 15.26
CA TYR A 127 -3.81 -14.11 15.04
C TYR A 127 -4.81 -14.75 14.07
N GLY A 128 -4.51 -15.95 13.55
CA GLY A 128 -5.37 -16.66 12.59
C GLY A 128 -5.51 -15.93 11.26
N MET A 129 -4.42 -15.34 10.77
CA MET A 129 -4.33 -14.66 9.48
C MET A 129 -3.62 -15.54 8.45
N LYS A 130 -3.82 -15.22 7.18
CA LYS A 130 -3.06 -15.78 6.07
C LYS A 130 -1.92 -14.83 5.70
N PHE A 131 -0.74 -15.40 5.51
CA PHE A 131 0.44 -14.68 5.05
C PHE A 131 0.70 -15.00 3.57
N TYR A 132 0.83 -13.96 2.77
CA TYR A 132 1.26 -14.07 1.38
C TYR A 132 2.70 -13.60 1.25
N PHE A 133 3.53 -14.46 0.71
CA PHE A 133 4.94 -14.17 0.52
C PHE A 133 5.16 -13.36 -0.75
N GLY A 134 5.71 -12.14 -0.62
CA GLY A 134 6.13 -11.30 -1.74
C GLY A 134 7.51 -11.71 -2.27
N LEU A 135 7.61 -11.92 -3.57
CA LEU A 135 8.83 -12.36 -4.22
C LEU A 135 9.95 -11.31 -4.10
N TYR A 136 11.17 -11.73 -4.40
CA TYR A 136 12.34 -10.87 -4.40
C TYR A 136 12.31 -9.88 -5.58
N ASP A 137 12.65 -8.63 -5.30
CA ASP A 137 12.79 -7.55 -6.28
C ASP A 137 14.29 -7.22 -6.44
N SER A 138 14.86 -7.62 -7.57
CA SER A 138 16.28 -7.37 -7.86
C SER A 138 16.59 -5.89 -8.12
N GLY A 139 15.58 -5.08 -8.36
CA GLY A 139 15.68 -3.69 -8.78
C GLY A 139 15.99 -3.51 -10.26
N LYS A 140 16.34 -4.56 -11.00
CA LYS A 140 16.67 -4.48 -12.43
C LYS A 140 15.47 -4.11 -13.27
N TYR A 141 14.30 -4.59 -12.91
CA TYR A 141 13.04 -4.23 -13.54
C TYR A 141 12.81 -2.71 -13.49
N TRP A 142 13.03 -2.08 -12.35
CA TRP A 142 12.91 -0.62 -12.20
C TRP A 142 13.91 0.16 -13.05
N ASP A 143 15.12 -0.39 -13.20
CA ASP A 143 16.19 0.25 -13.98
C ASP A 143 15.97 0.08 -15.50
N THR A 144 15.36 -1.03 -15.94
CA THR A 144 15.27 -1.43 -17.35
C THR A 144 13.85 -1.35 -17.94
N GLY A 145 12.82 -1.37 -17.10
CA GLY A 145 11.42 -1.53 -17.51
C GLY A 145 11.08 -2.94 -18.03
N ASP A 146 11.94 -3.93 -17.77
CA ASP A 146 11.80 -5.31 -18.27
C ASP A 146 11.65 -6.30 -17.10
N MET A 147 10.46 -6.87 -16.97
CA MET A 147 10.10 -7.77 -15.87
C MET A 147 10.80 -9.15 -15.97
N THR A 148 11.34 -9.50 -17.12
CA THR A 148 12.01 -10.81 -17.31
C THR A 148 13.23 -11.00 -16.43
N TRP A 149 13.86 -9.90 -15.98
CA TRP A 149 14.99 -9.95 -15.05
C TRP A 149 14.65 -10.55 -13.69
N GLU A 150 13.39 -10.48 -13.27
CA GLU A 150 12.96 -10.95 -11.95
C GLU A 150 12.76 -12.47 -11.90
N VAL A 151 12.69 -13.15 -13.05
CA VAL A 151 12.41 -14.59 -13.14
C VAL A 151 13.59 -15.44 -12.67
N GLU A 152 14.81 -15.07 -13.03
CA GLU A 152 15.99 -15.90 -12.78
C GLU A 152 16.25 -16.12 -11.28
N ASP A 153 16.29 -15.02 -10.51
CA ASP A 153 16.59 -15.10 -9.09
C ASP A 153 15.41 -15.69 -8.29
N ASN A 154 14.19 -15.36 -8.69
CA ASN A 154 13.02 -15.83 -7.97
C ASN A 154 12.78 -17.33 -8.09
N LYS A 155 13.29 -18.00 -9.12
CA LYS A 155 13.24 -19.48 -9.19
C LYS A 155 13.87 -20.12 -7.96
N TYR A 156 15.02 -19.63 -7.53
CA TYR A 156 15.73 -20.16 -6.36
C TYR A 156 15.09 -19.67 -5.05
N VAL A 157 14.62 -18.44 -5.01
CA VAL A 157 13.95 -17.88 -3.83
C VAL A 157 12.64 -18.62 -3.52
N ILE A 158 11.85 -18.95 -4.52
CA ILE A 158 10.58 -19.69 -4.36
C ILE A 158 10.86 -21.07 -3.77
N ASP A 159 11.87 -21.79 -4.28
CA ASP A 159 12.25 -23.11 -3.78
C ASP A 159 12.73 -23.05 -2.32
N GLU A 160 13.66 -22.13 -2.00
CA GLU A 160 14.16 -21.93 -0.63
C GLU A 160 13.05 -21.57 0.37
N VAL A 161 12.16 -20.69 -0.02
CA VAL A 161 11.08 -20.23 0.85
C VAL A 161 10.08 -21.34 1.12
N TRP A 162 9.71 -22.10 0.09
CA TRP A 162 8.80 -23.23 0.30
C TRP A 162 9.39 -24.29 1.20
N GLU A 163 10.67 -24.65 1.01
CA GLU A 163 11.36 -25.62 1.84
C GLU A 163 11.50 -25.14 3.30
N ASN A 164 11.88 -23.88 3.48
CA ASN A 164 12.20 -23.38 4.81
C ASN A 164 11.02 -22.89 5.61
N TYR A 165 9.96 -22.39 4.96
CA TYR A 165 8.80 -21.75 5.61
C TYR A 165 7.46 -22.32 5.12
N GLY A 166 7.23 -22.36 3.80
CA GLY A 166 5.91 -22.62 3.22
C GLY A 166 5.31 -23.94 3.68
N SER A 167 6.11 -25.00 3.71
CA SER A 167 5.66 -26.33 4.14
C SER A 167 5.49 -26.47 5.66
N LYS A 168 6.00 -25.53 6.45
CA LYS A 168 6.05 -25.62 7.93
C LYS A 168 4.96 -24.81 8.61
N TYR A 169 4.57 -23.65 8.04
CA TYR A 169 3.64 -22.73 8.64
C TYR A 169 2.24 -22.82 8.02
N LYS A 170 1.23 -23.07 8.83
CA LYS A 170 -0.18 -23.12 8.37
C LYS A 170 -0.70 -21.74 7.96
N SER A 171 -0.05 -20.68 8.43
CA SER A 171 -0.33 -19.30 8.03
C SER A 171 0.14 -18.98 6.61
N PHE A 172 1.08 -19.74 6.04
CA PHE A 172 1.49 -19.54 4.65
C PHE A 172 0.29 -19.78 3.73
N GLY A 173 -0.29 -18.69 3.22
CA GLY A 173 -1.57 -18.69 2.53
C GLY A 173 -1.48 -18.54 1.02
N GLY A 174 -0.33 -18.13 0.49
CA GLY A 174 -0.16 -17.89 -0.92
C GLY A 174 1.06 -17.04 -1.27
N TRP A 175 1.11 -16.59 -2.52
CA TRP A 175 2.23 -15.88 -3.10
C TRP A 175 1.79 -14.55 -3.68
N TYR A 176 2.57 -13.51 -3.42
CA TYR A 176 2.46 -12.23 -4.10
C TYR A 176 3.63 -12.10 -5.08
N ILE A 177 3.30 -12.01 -6.37
CA ILE A 177 4.31 -11.76 -7.41
C ILE A 177 4.57 -10.25 -7.41
N SER A 178 5.63 -9.84 -6.72
CA SER A 178 5.89 -8.47 -6.28
C SER A 178 6.30 -7.46 -7.37
N GLY A 179 6.21 -7.84 -8.63
CA GLY A 179 6.42 -6.90 -9.74
C GLY A 179 5.30 -5.88 -9.83
N GLU A 180 5.57 -4.66 -9.41
CA GLU A 180 4.66 -3.54 -9.64
C GLU A 180 4.76 -3.12 -11.11
N ILE A 181 3.76 -3.49 -11.89
CA ILE A 181 3.73 -3.21 -13.32
C ILE A 181 2.63 -2.23 -13.69
N SER A 182 2.81 -1.60 -14.84
CA SER A 182 1.73 -1.00 -15.61
C SER A 182 1.43 -1.86 -16.83
N ARG A 183 0.39 -1.48 -17.56
CA ARG A 183 -0.01 -2.07 -18.83
C ARG A 183 1.12 -2.21 -19.88
N ALA A 184 2.12 -1.33 -19.83
CA ALA A 184 3.20 -1.25 -20.82
C ALA A 184 4.50 -1.93 -20.37
N THR A 185 4.51 -2.63 -19.26
CA THR A 185 5.74 -3.26 -18.76
C THR A 185 6.18 -4.41 -19.65
N LYS A 186 7.40 -4.31 -20.18
CA LYS A 186 7.97 -5.32 -21.07
C LYS A 186 8.15 -6.66 -20.34
N GLY A 187 7.76 -7.73 -21.01
CA GLY A 187 7.94 -9.12 -20.54
C GLY A 187 7.06 -9.51 -19.35
N ALA A 188 6.09 -8.68 -18.94
CA ALA A 188 5.26 -8.91 -17.76
C ALA A 188 4.46 -10.22 -17.85
N ILE A 189 3.78 -10.48 -18.97
CA ILE A 189 2.98 -11.71 -19.16
C ILE A 189 3.84 -12.95 -18.96
N GLY A 190 4.97 -13.03 -19.67
CA GLY A 190 5.88 -14.17 -19.57
C GLY A 190 6.49 -14.36 -18.20
N ALA A 191 6.84 -13.26 -17.52
CA ALA A 191 7.39 -13.30 -16.16
C ALA A 191 6.33 -13.75 -15.14
N PHE A 192 5.13 -13.20 -15.18
CA PHE A 192 4.05 -13.62 -14.29
C PHE A 192 3.64 -15.07 -14.50
N HIS A 193 3.57 -15.50 -15.77
CA HIS A 193 3.26 -16.90 -16.07
C HIS A 193 4.34 -17.84 -15.53
N ALA A 194 5.63 -17.53 -15.73
CA ALA A 194 6.72 -18.37 -15.27
C ALA A 194 6.76 -18.45 -13.73
N LEU A 195 6.65 -17.29 -13.04
CA LEU A 195 6.70 -17.21 -11.58
C LEU A 195 5.43 -17.79 -10.94
N GLY A 196 4.25 -17.45 -11.46
CA GLY A 196 2.98 -17.98 -10.96
C GLY A 196 2.89 -19.49 -11.09
N LYS A 197 3.33 -20.03 -12.23
CA LYS A 197 3.38 -21.48 -12.44
C LYS A 197 4.29 -22.16 -11.42
N GLN A 198 5.50 -21.67 -11.21
CA GLN A 198 6.42 -22.26 -10.22
C GLN A 198 5.86 -22.17 -8.80
N CYS A 199 5.31 -21.04 -8.39
CA CYS A 199 4.66 -20.87 -7.09
C CYS A 199 3.56 -21.93 -6.88
N LYS A 200 2.68 -22.11 -7.87
CA LYS A 200 1.61 -23.12 -7.81
C LYS A 200 2.15 -24.55 -7.78
N ASP A 201 3.09 -24.87 -8.65
CA ASP A 201 3.64 -26.22 -8.78
C ASP A 201 4.29 -26.68 -7.46
N ILE A 202 5.11 -25.83 -6.83
CA ILE A 202 5.82 -26.18 -5.59
C ILE A 202 4.90 -26.24 -4.38
N SER A 203 3.84 -25.42 -4.34
CA SER A 203 2.97 -25.27 -3.18
C SER A 203 1.63 -26.03 -3.31
N ASN A 204 1.53 -26.94 -4.25
CA ASN A 204 0.31 -27.71 -4.53
C ASN A 204 -0.93 -26.81 -4.77
N GLY A 205 -0.74 -25.77 -5.55
CA GLY A 205 -1.81 -24.86 -6.01
C GLY A 205 -2.20 -23.76 -5.05
N LEU A 206 -1.35 -23.37 -4.11
CA LEU A 206 -1.64 -22.19 -3.30
C LEU A 206 -1.85 -20.95 -4.18
N PRO A 207 -2.77 -20.06 -3.79
CA PRO A 207 -3.14 -18.91 -4.59
C PRO A 207 -1.97 -17.93 -4.82
N THR A 208 -2.00 -17.32 -5.98
CA THR A 208 -1.08 -16.26 -6.39
C THR A 208 -1.86 -14.99 -6.70
N PHE A 209 -1.25 -13.83 -6.48
CA PHE A 209 -1.85 -12.57 -6.91
C PHE A 209 -0.80 -11.54 -7.34
N ILE A 210 -1.26 -10.51 -8.05
CA ILE A 210 -0.49 -9.35 -8.49
C ILE A 210 -1.17 -8.05 -8.03
N SER A 211 -0.39 -6.97 -7.92
CA SER A 211 -0.91 -5.64 -7.55
C SER A 211 -0.35 -4.55 -8.47
N PRO A 212 -0.82 -4.47 -9.73
CA PRO A 212 -0.40 -3.46 -10.68
C PRO A 212 -1.11 -2.12 -10.42
N TRP A 213 -0.55 -1.02 -10.98
CA TRP A 213 -1.25 0.26 -10.93
C TRP A 213 -2.11 0.52 -12.17
N ILE A 214 -3.07 1.41 -12.01
CA ILE A 214 -3.92 1.90 -13.10
C ILE A 214 -3.32 3.21 -13.61
N ASP A 215 -3.12 3.34 -14.92
CA ASP A 215 -2.59 4.56 -15.56
C ASP A 215 -3.71 5.61 -15.75
N GLY A 216 -4.29 6.09 -14.66
CA GLY A 216 -5.33 7.14 -14.66
C GLY A 216 -4.79 8.55 -14.95
N LYS A 217 -5.69 9.52 -15.00
CA LYS A 217 -5.31 10.93 -15.33
C LYS A 217 -4.66 11.70 -14.19
N LYS A 218 -4.58 11.14 -13.00
CA LYS A 218 -3.96 11.77 -11.86
C LYS A 218 -2.45 11.76 -12.00
N ALA A 219 -1.88 12.88 -12.42
CA ALA A 219 -0.44 13.04 -12.50
C ALA A 219 0.17 12.98 -11.11
N ILE A 220 1.17 12.14 -10.93
CA ILE A 220 1.89 12.04 -9.69
C ILE A 220 2.96 13.11 -9.66
N MET A 221 2.73 14.13 -8.87
CA MET A 221 3.73 15.16 -8.67
C MET A 221 4.98 14.59 -8.01
N GLY A 222 6.00 14.33 -8.82
CA GLY A 222 7.37 14.15 -8.37
C GLY A 222 7.77 12.77 -7.81
N THR A 223 6.93 11.73 -7.85
CA THR A 223 7.29 10.40 -7.33
C THR A 223 7.49 9.34 -8.41
N THR A 224 6.84 9.48 -9.54
CA THR A 224 7.01 8.59 -10.68
C THR A 224 7.36 9.39 -11.93
N LYS A 225 7.90 8.72 -12.95
CA LYS A 225 8.12 9.31 -14.28
C LYS A 225 6.82 9.46 -15.10
N MET A 226 5.66 9.13 -14.49
CA MET A 226 4.37 9.27 -15.16
C MET A 226 3.97 10.73 -15.28
N THR A 227 3.51 11.10 -16.43
CA THR A 227 2.94 12.41 -16.77
C THR A 227 1.46 12.27 -17.09
N LYS A 228 0.75 13.39 -17.28
CA LYS A 228 -0.65 13.33 -17.69
C LYS A 228 -0.84 12.67 -19.06
N GLU A 229 0.18 12.72 -19.90
CA GLU A 229 0.21 12.10 -21.22
C GLU A 229 0.27 10.57 -21.15
N ASP A 230 0.74 10.01 -20.04
CA ASP A 230 0.75 8.57 -19.81
C ASP A 230 -0.62 8.03 -19.40
N ALA A 231 -1.55 8.90 -19.01
CA ALA A 231 -2.90 8.51 -18.64
C ALA A 231 -3.67 7.95 -19.84
N VAL A 232 -4.40 6.86 -19.60
CA VAL A 232 -5.15 6.17 -20.65
C VAL A 232 -6.65 6.30 -20.42
N SER A 233 -7.42 6.18 -21.51
CA SER A 233 -8.87 6.04 -21.40
C SER A 233 -9.24 4.69 -20.78
N VAL A 234 -10.43 4.62 -20.20
CA VAL A 234 -10.99 3.37 -19.66
C VAL A 234 -11.04 2.27 -20.72
N GLN A 235 -11.35 2.61 -21.98
CA GLN A 235 -11.41 1.66 -23.09
C GLN A 235 -10.03 1.13 -23.49
N GLN A 236 -9.01 1.98 -23.43
CA GLN A 236 -7.64 1.54 -23.67
C GLN A 236 -7.15 0.63 -22.55
N HIS A 237 -7.42 0.99 -21.30
CA HIS A 237 -7.13 0.17 -20.13
C HIS A 237 -7.80 -1.21 -20.26
N GLU A 238 -9.09 -1.26 -20.59
CA GLU A 238 -9.81 -2.51 -20.80
C GLU A 238 -9.16 -3.40 -21.84
N LYS A 239 -8.82 -2.84 -23.01
CA LYS A 239 -8.20 -3.60 -24.11
C LYS A 239 -6.84 -4.19 -23.72
N GLU A 240 -5.99 -3.39 -23.07
CA GLU A 240 -4.62 -3.80 -22.75
C GLU A 240 -4.58 -4.79 -21.58
N TRP A 241 -5.43 -4.62 -20.58
CA TRP A 241 -5.55 -5.57 -19.48
C TRP A 241 -6.30 -6.84 -19.87
N ASP A 242 -7.15 -6.81 -20.88
CA ASP A 242 -7.75 -8.01 -21.46
C ASP A 242 -6.66 -8.95 -22.03
N GLU A 243 -5.68 -8.41 -22.75
CA GLU A 243 -4.53 -9.16 -23.27
C GLU A 243 -3.64 -9.71 -22.14
N ILE A 244 -3.39 -8.90 -21.11
CA ILE A 244 -2.56 -9.33 -19.97
C ILE A 244 -3.27 -10.47 -19.21
N PHE A 245 -4.54 -10.34 -18.91
CA PHE A 245 -5.30 -11.36 -18.17
C PHE A 245 -5.43 -12.65 -18.96
N ASP A 246 -5.63 -12.56 -20.28
CA ASP A 246 -5.63 -13.74 -21.16
C ASP A 246 -4.34 -14.56 -21.03
N GLY A 247 -3.20 -13.87 -20.87
CA GLY A 247 -1.88 -14.51 -20.77
C GLY A 247 -1.48 -15.01 -19.39
N ILE A 248 -2.25 -14.73 -18.31
CA ILE A 248 -1.82 -15.05 -16.93
C ILE A 248 -2.90 -15.72 -16.07
N HIS A 249 -4.16 -15.75 -16.47
CA HIS A 249 -5.30 -16.19 -15.65
C HIS A 249 -5.22 -17.64 -15.15
N ASP A 250 -4.45 -18.48 -15.81
CA ASP A 250 -4.23 -19.87 -15.41
C ASP A 250 -3.22 -20.02 -14.26
N VAL A 251 -2.42 -18.99 -14.01
CA VAL A 251 -1.37 -18.98 -12.98
C VAL A 251 -1.49 -17.83 -11.98
N VAL A 252 -2.40 -16.88 -12.18
CA VAL A 252 -2.70 -15.76 -11.26
C VAL A 252 -4.16 -15.80 -10.87
N ASP A 253 -4.44 -15.98 -9.59
CA ASP A 253 -5.82 -16.14 -9.08
C ASP A 253 -6.51 -14.82 -8.75
N ALA A 254 -5.75 -13.77 -8.43
CA ALA A 254 -6.31 -12.47 -8.08
C ALA A 254 -5.48 -11.31 -8.62
N CYS A 255 -6.16 -10.21 -8.94
CA CYS A 255 -5.52 -8.94 -9.27
C CYS A 255 -6.04 -7.84 -8.34
N ALA A 256 -5.11 -7.18 -7.64
CA ALA A 256 -5.39 -6.10 -6.70
C ALA A 256 -4.87 -4.77 -7.26
N PHE A 257 -5.64 -4.12 -8.11
CA PHE A 257 -5.21 -2.85 -8.72
C PHE A 257 -5.00 -1.76 -7.67
N GLN A 258 -3.84 -1.08 -7.77
CA GLN A 258 -3.52 0.13 -7.01
C GLN A 258 -4.29 1.31 -7.59
N ASP A 259 -4.95 2.08 -6.73
CA ASP A 259 -5.86 3.16 -7.12
C ASP A 259 -5.27 4.58 -7.02
N GLY A 260 -3.98 4.68 -6.71
CA GLY A 260 -3.32 5.97 -6.45
C GLY A 260 -3.21 6.90 -7.65
N HIS A 261 -3.32 6.39 -8.87
CA HIS A 261 -3.13 7.15 -10.11
C HIS A 261 -4.44 7.52 -10.83
N ILE A 262 -5.59 7.10 -10.31
CA ILE A 262 -6.89 7.51 -10.83
C ILE A 262 -7.52 8.60 -9.97
N ASP A 263 -8.24 9.49 -10.62
CA ASP A 263 -8.97 10.53 -9.90
C ASP A 263 -10.30 9.97 -9.34
N TYR A 264 -10.84 10.62 -8.32
CA TYR A 264 -12.04 10.12 -7.63
C TYR A 264 -13.28 10.07 -8.54
N ASP A 265 -13.35 10.90 -9.58
CA ASP A 265 -14.41 10.86 -10.59
C ASP A 265 -14.25 9.73 -11.62
N GLU A 266 -13.07 9.07 -11.67
CA GLU A 266 -12.78 7.94 -12.56
C GLU A 266 -12.99 6.58 -11.89
N LEU A 267 -13.08 6.52 -10.54
CA LEU A 267 -13.10 5.27 -9.78
C LEU A 267 -14.13 4.28 -10.28
N ASP A 268 -15.40 4.70 -10.42
CA ASP A 268 -16.48 3.79 -10.82
C ASP A 268 -16.26 3.21 -12.22
N ALA A 269 -15.70 3.98 -13.15
CA ALA A 269 -15.46 3.55 -14.52
C ALA A 269 -14.34 2.50 -14.61
N PHE A 270 -13.17 2.78 -14.02
CA PHE A 270 -12.06 1.83 -14.00
C PHE A 270 -12.39 0.57 -13.19
N PHE A 271 -13.02 0.73 -12.03
CA PHE A 271 -13.36 -0.40 -11.16
C PHE A 271 -14.38 -1.34 -11.82
N SER A 272 -15.35 -0.80 -12.54
CA SER A 272 -16.30 -1.63 -13.29
C SER A 272 -15.62 -2.44 -14.39
N VAL A 273 -14.65 -1.84 -15.09
CA VAL A 273 -13.87 -2.54 -16.12
C VAL A 273 -12.98 -3.61 -15.50
N ASN A 274 -12.28 -3.31 -14.42
CA ASN A 274 -11.43 -4.29 -13.74
C ASN A 274 -12.23 -5.51 -13.26
N LYS A 275 -13.40 -5.29 -12.66
CA LYS A 275 -14.28 -6.39 -12.24
C LYS A 275 -14.79 -7.20 -13.43
N LYS A 276 -15.21 -6.53 -14.49
CA LYS A 276 -15.64 -7.21 -15.74
C LYS A 276 -14.54 -8.11 -16.31
N LEU A 277 -13.29 -7.64 -16.34
CA LEU A 277 -12.17 -8.41 -16.84
C LEU A 277 -11.84 -9.60 -15.92
N ALA A 278 -11.80 -9.36 -14.62
CA ALA A 278 -11.55 -10.42 -13.65
C ALA A 278 -12.61 -11.54 -13.76
N ASP A 279 -13.89 -11.17 -13.85
CA ASP A 279 -14.98 -12.13 -14.03
C ASP A 279 -14.88 -12.91 -15.34
N LYS A 280 -14.48 -12.25 -16.44
CA LYS A 280 -14.29 -12.88 -17.74
C LYS A 280 -13.26 -14.02 -17.68
N TYR A 281 -12.21 -13.86 -16.90
CA TYR A 281 -11.11 -14.80 -16.78
C TYR A 281 -11.16 -15.69 -15.53
N GLY A 282 -12.23 -15.58 -14.72
CA GLY A 282 -12.39 -16.36 -13.50
C GLY A 282 -11.42 -15.99 -12.38
N MET A 283 -10.84 -14.79 -12.43
CA MET A 283 -9.94 -14.25 -11.42
C MET A 283 -10.73 -13.49 -10.34
N GLN A 284 -10.18 -13.42 -9.13
CA GLN A 284 -10.69 -12.51 -8.10
C GLN A 284 -10.25 -11.07 -8.39
N CYS A 285 -11.19 -10.14 -8.23
CA CYS A 285 -10.93 -8.73 -8.36
C CYS A 285 -10.78 -8.08 -6.98
N TRP A 286 -9.57 -7.72 -6.62
CA TRP A 286 -9.29 -7.00 -5.37
C TRP A 286 -8.97 -5.54 -5.67
N THR A 287 -9.19 -4.66 -4.69
CA THR A 287 -8.63 -3.32 -4.72
C THR A 287 -7.46 -3.23 -3.74
N ASN A 288 -6.36 -2.62 -4.17
CA ASN A 288 -5.34 -2.10 -3.28
C ASN A 288 -5.63 -0.62 -3.03
N ALA A 289 -6.49 -0.37 -2.03
CA ALA A 289 -6.87 0.97 -1.63
C ALA A 289 -5.72 1.61 -0.85
N GLU A 290 -4.96 2.48 -1.51
CA GLU A 290 -3.83 3.15 -0.85
C GLU A 290 -4.32 3.99 0.33
N SER A 291 -3.77 3.72 1.52
CA SER A 291 -4.06 4.45 2.75
C SER A 291 -3.17 5.67 2.98
N PHE A 292 -2.35 6.02 2.01
CA PHE A 292 -1.59 7.25 1.97
C PHE A 292 -2.11 8.20 0.88
N ASP A 293 -1.76 9.48 1.01
CA ASP A 293 -2.22 10.53 0.10
C ASP A 293 -1.10 10.96 -0.86
N ARG A 294 -1.37 10.84 -2.16
CA ARG A 294 -0.47 11.29 -3.22
C ARG A 294 -0.73 12.75 -3.63
N ASP A 295 -1.87 13.31 -3.24
CA ASP A 295 -2.31 14.65 -3.65
C ASP A 295 -1.73 15.77 -2.79
N MET A 296 -1.09 15.41 -1.69
CA MET A 296 -0.51 16.38 -0.76
C MET A 296 0.90 16.79 -1.17
N PRO A 297 1.31 18.03 -0.91
CA PRO A 297 2.69 18.50 -1.15
C PRO A 297 3.74 17.70 -0.37
N ILE A 298 3.38 17.19 0.80
CA ILE A 298 4.20 16.28 1.59
C ILE A 298 3.81 14.85 1.18
N ARG A 299 4.80 14.08 0.75
CA ARG A 299 4.57 12.73 0.26
C ARG A 299 4.16 11.76 1.35
N PHE A 300 3.31 10.81 0.97
CA PHE A 300 2.98 9.66 1.77
C PHE A 300 2.47 10.00 3.17
N LEU A 301 1.63 11.02 3.29
CA LEU A 301 0.86 11.21 4.50
C LEU A 301 -0.30 10.22 4.56
N PRO A 302 -0.74 9.79 5.75
CA PRO A 302 -1.99 9.07 5.89
C PRO A 302 -3.13 9.80 5.18
N ILE A 303 -3.90 9.06 4.40
CA ILE A 303 -4.98 9.63 3.57
C ILE A 303 -6.10 10.18 4.48
N LYS A 304 -6.79 11.23 4.04
CA LYS A 304 -8.05 11.61 4.68
C LYS A 304 -9.06 10.48 4.58
N PHE A 305 -9.73 10.17 5.68
CA PHE A 305 -10.72 9.10 5.71
C PHE A 305 -11.80 9.24 4.63
N ASP A 306 -12.28 10.46 4.35
CA ASP A 306 -13.30 10.69 3.32
C ASP A 306 -12.83 10.24 1.93
N LYS A 307 -11.55 10.41 1.61
CA LYS A 307 -10.96 9.93 0.36
C LYS A 307 -10.88 8.40 0.33
N LEU A 308 -10.41 7.78 1.42
CA LEU A 308 -10.38 6.31 1.54
C LEU A 308 -11.79 5.72 1.45
N ARG A 309 -12.77 6.34 2.10
CA ARG A 309 -14.17 5.95 2.04
C ARG A 309 -14.69 5.92 0.59
N MET A 310 -14.42 6.97 -0.20
CA MET A 310 -14.82 7.01 -1.62
C MET A 310 -14.29 5.82 -2.41
N LYS A 311 -13.02 5.45 -2.20
CA LYS A 311 -12.38 4.28 -2.84
C LYS A 311 -13.08 2.97 -2.44
N LEU A 312 -13.31 2.77 -1.13
CA LEU A 312 -13.94 1.55 -0.62
C LEU A 312 -15.42 1.44 -1.03
N GLU A 313 -16.14 2.56 -1.10
CA GLU A 313 -17.51 2.59 -1.60
C GLU A 313 -17.58 2.29 -3.11
N ALA A 314 -16.65 2.82 -3.92
CA ALA A 314 -16.56 2.53 -5.35
C ALA A 314 -16.23 1.04 -5.59
N ALA A 315 -15.29 0.47 -4.85
CA ALA A 315 -14.97 -0.96 -4.93
C ALA A 315 -16.18 -1.85 -4.61
N LYS A 316 -16.96 -1.48 -3.59
CA LYS A 316 -18.19 -2.21 -3.26
C LYS A 316 -19.27 -2.08 -4.33
N ARG A 317 -19.47 -0.87 -4.90
CA ARG A 317 -20.41 -0.68 -6.01
C ARG A 317 -20.04 -1.50 -7.24
N ALA A 318 -18.75 -1.60 -7.55
CA ALA A 318 -18.24 -2.41 -8.66
C ALA A 318 -18.31 -3.93 -8.39
N GLY A 319 -18.57 -4.36 -7.15
CA GLY A 319 -18.67 -5.78 -6.79
C GLY A 319 -17.32 -6.47 -6.58
N TYR A 320 -16.32 -5.74 -6.14
CA TYR A 320 -15.00 -6.32 -5.83
C TYR A 320 -15.08 -7.36 -4.72
N ASP A 321 -14.25 -8.40 -4.83
CA ASP A 321 -14.25 -9.55 -3.94
C ASP A 321 -13.55 -9.26 -2.61
N LYS A 322 -12.53 -8.39 -2.61
CA LYS A 322 -11.72 -8.05 -1.43
C LYS A 322 -11.12 -6.65 -1.54
N ALA A 323 -10.99 -5.98 -0.41
CA ALA A 323 -10.14 -4.80 -0.29
C ALA A 323 -8.89 -5.13 0.55
N ILE A 324 -7.74 -4.83 -0.01
CA ILE A 324 -6.46 -4.76 0.69
C ILE A 324 -5.98 -3.33 0.67
N THR A 325 -4.98 -2.99 1.47
CA THR A 325 -4.41 -1.65 1.51
C THR A 325 -2.89 -1.66 1.53
N PHE A 326 -2.29 -0.69 0.90
CA PHE A 326 -0.90 -0.32 1.12
C PHE A 326 -0.90 0.99 1.92
N GLU A 327 -0.51 1.06 3.20
CA GLU A 327 -0.47 -0.14 4.02
C GLU A 327 -0.86 0.25 5.47
N PHE A 328 -1.17 -0.71 6.29
CA PHE A 328 -1.71 -0.46 7.63
C PHE A 328 -0.66 0.12 8.59
N SER A 329 0.51 -0.50 8.69
CA SER A 329 1.49 -0.28 9.75
C SER A 329 2.04 1.15 9.79
N HIS A 330 2.24 1.79 8.63
CA HIS A 330 2.71 3.17 8.54
C HIS A 330 1.56 4.19 8.53
N PHE A 331 0.46 3.89 7.82
CA PHE A 331 -0.55 4.90 7.49
C PHE A 331 -1.85 4.78 8.27
N MET A 332 -2.15 3.62 8.87
CA MET A 332 -3.38 3.39 9.62
C MET A 332 -3.18 2.91 11.05
N SER A 333 -2.01 2.38 11.40
CA SER A 333 -1.78 1.86 12.74
C SER A 333 -1.81 2.96 13.80
N PRO A 334 -2.53 2.75 14.92
CA PRO A 334 -2.54 3.72 16.02
C PRO A 334 -1.18 3.87 16.71
N GLN A 335 -0.25 2.93 16.53
CA GLN A 335 1.10 3.01 17.06
C GLN A 335 2.14 3.49 16.03
N SER A 336 1.72 3.81 14.81
CA SER A 336 2.65 4.26 13.77
C SER A 336 3.48 5.45 14.21
N ALA A 337 4.79 5.31 14.13
CA ALA A 337 5.75 6.40 14.31
C ALA A 337 6.03 7.17 13.01
N TYR A 338 5.41 6.79 11.91
CA TYR A 338 5.54 7.45 10.62
C TYR A 338 4.78 8.79 10.63
N LEU A 339 5.39 9.78 11.26
CA LEU A 339 4.81 11.11 11.46
C LEU A 339 5.57 12.13 10.62
N GLN A 340 5.11 12.35 9.41
CA GLN A 340 5.50 13.55 8.69
C GLN A 340 4.68 14.72 9.26
N ALA A 341 5.29 15.84 9.55
CA ALA A 341 4.67 17.03 10.11
C ALA A 341 4.17 16.92 11.57
N GLY A 342 4.48 15.85 12.32
CA GLY A 342 4.22 15.78 13.77
C GLY A 342 2.74 15.63 14.17
N HIS A 343 1.91 15.05 13.30
CA HIS A 343 0.49 14.83 13.55
C HIS A 343 0.14 13.35 13.72
N LEU A 344 -0.83 13.02 14.55
CA LEU A 344 -1.31 11.65 14.80
C LEU A 344 -2.29 11.18 13.71
N GLN A 345 -1.94 11.35 12.45
CA GLN A 345 -2.85 11.13 11.32
C GLN A 345 -3.22 9.67 11.13
N ALA A 346 -2.27 8.74 11.33
CA ALA A 346 -2.53 7.31 11.21
C ALA A 346 -3.53 6.81 12.26
N GLY A 347 -3.35 7.19 13.53
CA GLY A 347 -4.30 6.88 14.60
C GLY A 347 -5.69 7.44 14.34
N HIS A 348 -5.79 8.68 13.88
CA HIS A 348 -7.08 9.28 13.52
C HIS A 348 -7.72 8.58 12.31
N LEU A 349 -6.95 8.12 11.34
CA LEU A 349 -7.48 7.34 10.23
C LEU A 349 -8.05 6.00 10.71
N TYR A 350 -7.35 5.31 11.61
CA TYR A 350 -7.79 4.08 12.25
C TYR A 350 -9.12 4.27 13.00
N ASP A 351 -9.21 5.31 13.83
CA ASP A 351 -10.40 5.59 14.63
C ASP A 351 -11.62 5.89 13.73
N ARG A 352 -11.44 6.72 12.70
CA ARG A 352 -12.51 7.05 11.75
C ARG A 352 -12.93 5.85 10.91
N TYR A 353 -12.01 4.97 10.57
CA TYR A 353 -12.32 3.73 9.89
C TYR A 353 -13.20 2.82 10.78
N LYS A 354 -12.82 2.66 12.05
CA LYS A 354 -13.62 1.91 13.04
C LYS A 354 -15.02 2.49 13.21
N GLU A 355 -15.12 3.79 13.37
CA GLU A 355 -16.40 4.50 13.50
C GLU A 355 -17.32 4.25 12.29
N TYR A 356 -16.81 4.42 11.08
CA TYR A 356 -17.58 4.21 9.85
C TYR A 356 -18.07 2.77 9.69
N PHE A 357 -17.24 1.80 10.02
CA PHE A 357 -17.58 0.38 9.92
C PHE A 357 -18.21 -0.20 11.19
N GLU A 358 -18.53 0.64 12.19
CA GLU A 358 -19.13 0.27 13.47
C GLU A 358 -18.36 -0.86 14.20
N ILE A 359 -17.04 -0.82 14.12
CA ILE A 359 -16.13 -1.77 14.78
C ILE A 359 -15.90 -1.32 16.21
N LYS A 360 -16.20 -2.18 17.18
CA LYS A 360 -16.05 -1.90 18.62
C LYS A 360 -14.62 -2.00 19.10
#